data_89490a24671f378bf93b42be28bece18
#
_entry.id   89490a24671f378bf93b42be28bece18
#
_cell.length_a   1.000
_cell.length_b   1.000
_cell.length_c   1.000
_cell.angle_alpha   90.00
_cell.angle_beta   90.00
_cell.angle_gamma   90.00
#
_symmetry.space_group_name_H-M   'P 1'
#
loop_
_entity.id
_entity.type
_entity.pdbx_description
1 polymer ?
#
loop_
_entity_poly.entity_id
_entity_poly.type
_entity_poly.pdbx_seq_one_letter_code
_entity_poly.pdbx_strand_id
1 'polypeptide(L)'
;EVEEVVGILLQSEYPERATRRRPGRGDKGIDVYRETDDGWVVYQIKSFTSALRSAQWRQIRESWDTLTTHAAELGLRIAEWHLVLPLNPTEGDQRKLGELTAGASFPCCWQGQDFCDALAARHPMVVDYYLHDGREAHEKTVGDLTELLRFHTGVNGSKGGPLVAADAVPTLEALHGAINRHDPFFQYSISVESSSGSDLPPLESFVAEDGMIAAEQSISSKRLVTIKVFPRFKDALLERSVAGNITFDAEPGSVDAEAIEDFFTFGSPLSGVKVSKASLDAPGGLDALTGGEATVSIGPAASDPKDLPVFRLQLLDAQAKQAVGALDVQMESRSQGLYGEGIEFNGSSIAGAASFRLRLRSEGQVNLQYEMVDITGGDPSELLPELRFIAEFHRPNQILLGERHHRPFGPPMPVAIEPFEHPGWLEQMIEICDALATFQGLSAYSVRVPDLTEEPVGRVEQWLFDAMLIRGEILDRTWDRLSITRTPGASPINNASDEFTAVIRKPLTVEIGDLRLDLGLRQMHVHTARLAPGCDPAGERVEIVPGADPFLTCAWLPATELEAMLPWVGLHREPSDESASESVES
;
A
#
# COMPACT_ATOMS: atom_id res chain seq x y z
N GLU A 1 -12.09 36.24 9.64
CA GLU A 1 -10.71 36.25 10.19
C GLU A 1 -10.59 35.36 11.44
N VAL A 2 -11.39 35.62 12.55
CA VAL A 2 -11.35 34.76 13.76
C VAL A 2 -11.72 33.31 13.46
N GLU A 3 -12.78 33.07 12.69
CA GLU A 3 -13.23 31.74 12.30
C GLU A 3 -12.16 31.02 11.45
N GLU A 4 -11.45 31.76 10.63
CA GLU A 4 -10.35 31.26 9.80
C GLU A 4 -9.15 30.86 10.66
N VAL A 5 -8.68 31.78 11.51
CA VAL A 5 -7.54 31.54 12.40
C VAL A 5 -7.79 30.36 13.34
N VAL A 6 -8.95 30.31 13.99
CA VAL A 6 -9.30 29.17 14.87
C VAL A 6 -9.45 27.89 14.09
N GLY A 7 -9.96 27.93 12.86
CA GLY A 7 -10.04 26.77 11.98
C GLY A 7 -8.67 26.19 11.67
N ILE A 8 -7.70 27.03 11.29
CA ILE A 8 -6.31 26.60 11.02
C ILE A 8 -5.60 26.13 12.30
N LEU A 9 -5.85 26.77 13.43
CA LEU A 9 -5.33 26.32 14.72
C LEU A 9 -5.81 24.91 15.06
N LEU A 10 -7.09 24.59 14.80
CA LEU A 10 -7.65 23.25 15.02
C LEU A 10 -7.08 22.22 14.03
N GLN A 11 -6.87 22.58 12.76
CA GLN A 11 -6.22 21.71 11.79
C GLN A 11 -4.76 21.45 12.18
N SER A 12 -4.05 22.47 12.67
CA SER A 12 -2.68 22.32 13.16
C SER A 12 -2.59 21.46 14.44
N GLU A 13 -3.62 21.51 15.30
CA GLU A 13 -3.70 20.69 16.52
C GLU A 13 -4.01 19.21 16.21
N TYR A 14 -4.78 18.96 15.15
CA TYR A 14 -5.19 17.62 14.73
C TYR A 14 -4.89 17.40 13.24
N PRO A 15 -3.61 17.36 12.82
CA PRO A 15 -3.21 17.48 11.41
C PRO A 15 -3.79 16.40 10.49
N GLU A 16 -3.96 15.17 10.99
CA GLU A 16 -4.46 14.03 10.20
C GLU A 16 -5.99 13.82 10.32
N ARG A 17 -6.64 14.51 11.29
CA ARG A 17 -8.03 14.18 11.68
C ARG A 17 -9.00 15.33 11.53
N ALA A 18 -8.52 16.58 11.56
CA ALA A 18 -9.40 17.74 11.47
C ALA A 18 -9.62 18.15 10.03
N THR A 19 -10.88 18.39 9.67
CA THR A 19 -11.31 18.90 8.37
C THR A 19 -12.11 20.18 8.58
N ARG A 20 -11.75 21.23 7.87
CA ARG A 20 -12.49 22.50 7.85
C ARG A 20 -13.46 22.52 6.67
N ARG A 21 -14.71 22.93 6.94
CA ARG A 21 -15.68 23.22 5.89
C ARG A 21 -15.62 24.68 5.50
N ARG A 22 -15.57 24.95 4.20
CA ARG A 22 -15.61 26.36 3.74
C ARG A 22 -16.99 26.93 4.00
N PRO A 23 -17.08 28.16 4.55
CA PRO A 23 -18.35 28.84 4.74
C PRO A 23 -19.10 28.99 3.41
N GLY A 24 -20.37 28.57 3.37
CA GLY A 24 -21.20 28.65 2.17
C GLY A 24 -22.63 28.20 2.42
N ARG A 25 -23.52 28.39 1.44
CA ARG A 25 -24.86 27.77 1.47
C ARG A 25 -24.68 26.25 1.41
N GLY A 26 -24.51 25.60 2.57
CA GLY A 26 -24.34 24.15 2.65
C GLY A 26 -23.26 23.69 3.63
N ASP A 27 -22.69 24.57 4.45
CA ASP A 27 -21.77 24.23 5.55
C ASP A 27 -22.46 23.39 6.65
N LYS A 28 -23.82 23.39 6.62
CA LYS A 28 -24.68 22.54 7.44
C LYS A 28 -24.44 22.70 8.94
N GLY A 29 -23.98 23.89 9.35
CA GLY A 29 -23.71 24.22 10.73
C GLY A 29 -22.41 23.60 11.29
N ILE A 30 -21.47 23.20 10.44
CA ILE A 30 -20.17 22.63 10.81
C ILE A 30 -19.07 23.51 10.25
N ASP A 31 -18.26 24.12 11.10
CA ASP A 31 -17.10 24.90 10.65
C ASP A 31 -15.85 24.02 10.57
N VAL A 32 -15.57 23.24 11.64
CA VAL A 32 -14.51 22.22 11.68
C VAL A 32 -15.05 20.97 12.34
N TYR A 33 -14.68 19.81 11.84
CA TYR A 33 -14.94 18.53 12.51
C TYR A 33 -13.66 17.69 12.58
N ARG A 34 -13.62 16.84 13.59
CA ARG A 34 -12.56 15.85 13.78
C ARG A 34 -13.17 14.46 13.89
N GLU A 35 -12.68 13.52 13.11
CA GLU A 35 -13.11 12.13 13.19
C GLU A 35 -12.45 11.41 14.35
N THR A 36 -13.22 10.62 15.09
CA THR A 36 -12.78 9.76 16.18
C THR A 36 -13.49 8.42 16.11
N ASP A 37 -13.00 7.42 16.84
CA ASP A 37 -13.61 6.09 16.91
C ASP A 37 -15.05 6.13 17.45
N ASP A 38 -15.37 7.16 18.25
CA ASP A 38 -16.70 7.37 18.83
C ASP A 38 -17.65 8.19 17.94
N GLY A 39 -17.17 8.74 16.85
CA GLY A 39 -17.91 9.62 15.94
C GLY A 39 -17.23 10.97 15.74
N TRP A 40 -17.99 11.94 15.28
CA TRP A 40 -17.47 13.28 14.96
C TRP A 40 -17.45 14.18 16.17
N VAL A 41 -16.30 14.80 16.43
CA VAL A 41 -16.18 15.96 17.32
C VAL A 41 -16.32 17.21 16.46
N VAL A 42 -17.39 17.96 16.65
CA VAL A 42 -17.76 19.12 15.83
C VAL A 42 -17.44 20.40 16.55
N TYR A 43 -16.77 21.32 15.87
CA TYR A 43 -16.47 22.67 16.35
C TYR A 43 -17.26 23.67 15.52
N GLN A 44 -18.12 24.45 16.23
CA GLN A 44 -18.86 25.56 15.67
C GLN A 44 -18.18 26.85 16.14
N ILE A 45 -17.59 27.60 15.23
CA ILE A 45 -16.79 28.76 15.53
C ILE A 45 -17.61 30.03 15.27
N LYS A 46 -17.60 30.98 16.18
CA LYS A 46 -18.24 32.29 16.02
C LYS A 46 -17.30 33.42 16.41
N SER A 47 -17.26 34.48 15.60
CA SER A 47 -16.37 35.63 15.77
C SER A 47 -16.93 36.72 16.70
N PHE A 48 -17.73 36.33 17.71
CA PHE A 48 -18.29 37.28 18.66
C PHE A 48 -17.27 37.65 19.74
N THR A 49 -16.87 38.90 19.79
CA THR A 49 -15.84 39.43 20.71
C THR A 49 -16.43 40.23 21.88
N SER A 50 -17.75 40.31 22.00
CA SER A 50 -18.46 41.01 23.06
C SER A 50 -19.62 40.20 23.61
N ALA A 51 -20.13 40.56 24.77
CA ALA A 51 -21.24 39.90 25.45
C ALA A 51 -22.41 39.57 24.49
N LEU A 52 -22.86 38.30 24.50
CA LEU A 52 -23.87 37.82 23.58
C LEU A 52 -25.25 38.43 23.83
N ARG A 53 -25.81 39.01 22.78
CA ARG A 53 -27.18 39.54 22.74
C ARG A 53 -28.12 38.54 22.09
N SER A 54 -29.41 38.82 22.10
CA SER A 54 -30.42 37.95 21.54
C SER A 54 -30.18 37.58 20.06
N ALA A 55 -29.59 38.48 19.27
CA ALA A 55 -29.28 38.24 17.85
C ALA A 55 -28.18 37.19 17.66
N GLN A 56 -27.09 37.26 18.48
CA GLN A 56 -26.00 36.27 18.43
C GLN A 56 -26.50 34.90 18.93
N TRP A 57 -27.28 34.85 20.00
CA TRP A 57 -27.90 33.63 20.47
C TRP A 57 -28.84 33.00 19.45
N ARG A 58 -29.55 33.80 18.65
CA ARG A 58 -30.34 33.28 17.52
C ARG A 58 -29.45 32.62 16.45
N GLN A 59 -28.33 33.24 16.08
CA GLN A 59 -27.40 32.65 15.10
C GLN A 59 -26.79 31.33 15.60
N ILE A 60 -26.45 31.26 16.90
CA ILE A 60 -25.94 30.03 17.52
C ILE A 60 -27.03 28.93 17.43
N ARG A 61 -28.28 29.28 17.75
CA ARG A 61 -29.43 28.36 17.66
C ARG A 61 -29.65 27.87 16.23
N GLU A 62 -29.65 28.79 15.27
CA GLU A 62 -29.82 28.44 13.83
C GLU A 62 -28.73 27.46 13.37
N SER A 63 -27.47 27.66 13.78
CA SER A 63 -26.38 26.73 13.46
C SER A 63 -26.56 25.37 14.14
N TRP A 64 -27.00 25.36 15.41
CA TRP A 64 -27.29 24.13 16.17
C TRP A 64 -28.43 23.31 15.52
N ASP A 65 -29.54 23.99 15.19
CA ASP A 65 -30.71 23.37 14.56
C ASP A 65 -30.34 22.79 13.19
N THR A 66 -29.50 23.50 12.42
CA THR A 66 -28.98 23.02 11.13
C THR A 66 -28.11 21.78 11.29
N LEU A 67 -27.17 21.78 12.25
CA LEU A 67 -26.31 20.64 12.54
C LEU A 67 -27.12 19.41 12.93
N THR A 68 -28.03 19.55 13.89
CA THR A 68 -28.81 18.43 14.43
C THR A 68 -29.75 17.82 13.37
N THR A 69 -30.37 18.67 12.55
CA THR A 69 -31.19 18.24 11.42
C THR A 69 -30.34 17.43 10.42
N HIS A 70 -29.21 17.98 10.03
CA HIS A 70 -28.32 17.34 9.06
C HIS A 70 -27.72 16.02 9.59
N ALA A 71 -27.30 15.98 10.85
CA ALA A 71 -26.80 14.77 11.48
C ALA A 71 -27.86 13.67 11.50
N ALA A 72 -29.14 14.01 11.75
CA ALA A 72 -30.24 13.07 11.72
C ALA A 72 -30.55 12.57 10.29
N GLU A 73 -30.52 13.46 9.29
CA GLU A 73 -30.74 13.09 7.88
C GLU A 73 -29.70 12.13 7.32
N LEU A 74 -28.44 12.30 7.69
CA LEU A 74 -27.32 11.48 7.20
C LEU A 74 -26.94 10.33 8.13
N GLY A 75 -27.58 10.19 9.29
CA GLY A 75 -27.20 9.19 10.29
C GLY A 75 -25.80 9.40 10.87
N LEU A 76 -25.31 10.66 10.90
CA LEU A 76 -23.99 10.98 11.41
C LEU A 76 -23.95 10.83 12.94
N ARG A 77 -22.99 10.06 13.43
CA ARG A 77 -22.73 9.91 14.86
C ARG A 77 -21.88 11.07 15.35
N ILE A 78 -22.48 11.99 16.09
CA ILE A 78 -21.74 13.06 16.78
C ILE A 78 -21.29 12.54 18.14
N ALA A 79 -19.98 12.60 18.39
CA ALA A 79 -19.38 12.24 19.67
C ALA A 79 -19.40 13.45 20.65
N GLU A 80 -19.06 14.63 20.16
CA GLU A 80 -19.02 15.88 20.95
C GLU A 80 -19.36 17.07 20.05
N TRP A 81 -19.90 18.13 20.67
CA TRP A 81 -20.07 19.44 20.02
C TRP A 81 -19.50 20.57 20.86
N HIS A 82 -18.67 21.40 20.23
CA HIS A 82 -18.00 22.53 20.86
C HIS A 82 -18.44 23.82 20.19
N LEU A 83 -19.01 24.73 20.99
CA LEU A 83 -19.20 26.14 20.60
C LEU A 83 -17.93 26.92 20.95
N VAL A 84 -17.20 27.36 19.91
CA VAL A 84 -15.92 28.07 20.07
C VAL A 84 -16.12 29.56 19.88
N LEU A 85 -15.76 30.34 20.90
CA LEU A 85 -15.87 31.80 20.93
C LEU A 85 -14.61 32.41 21.55
N PRO A 86 -14.07 33.51 21.02
CA PRO A 86 -12.99 34.27 21.68
C PRO A 86 -13.51 35.04 22.92
N LEU A 87 -14.38 34.43 23.71
CA LEU A 87 -15.05 34.99 24.86
C LEU A 87 -15.35 33.89 25.88
N ASN A 88 -14.92 34.07 27.11
CA ASN A 88 -15.26 33.13 28.17
C ASN A 88 -16.74 33.28 28.59
N PRO A 89 -17.46 32.19 28.84
CA PRO A 89 -18.88 32.24 29.15
C PRO A 89 -19.14 32.79 30.57
N THR A 90 -20.21 33.53 30.72
CA THR A 90 -20.79 33.81 32.03
C THR A 90 -21.67 32.65 32.50
N GLU A 91 -22.04 32.61 33.80
CA GLU A 91 -23.02 31.61 34.29
C GLU A 91 -24.35 31.67 33.52
N GLY A 92 -24.76 32.88 33.10
CA GLY A 92 -25.95 33.08 32.28
C GLY A 92 -25.81 32.48 30.89
N ASP A 93 -24.64 32.57 30.30
CA ASP A 93 -24.35 31.98 28.98
C ASP A 93 -24.27 30.47 29.05
N GLN A 94 -23.65 29.91 30.08
CA GLN A 94 -23.61 28.46 30.30
C GLN A 94 -25.01 27.87 30.49
N ARG A 95 -25.88 28.55 31.24
CA ARG A 95 -27.27 28.13 31.41
C ARG A 95 -28.02 28.14 30.08
N LYS A 96 -27.89 29.20 29.28
CA LYS A 96 -28.53 29.27 27.95
C LYS A 96 -28.04 28.22 26.99
N LEU A 97 -26.72 27.90 27.03
CA LEU A 97 -26.15 26.81 26.24
C LEU A 97 -26.78 25.47 26.66
N GLY A 98 -26.84 25.21 27.98
CA GLY A 98 -27.50 24.02 28.51
C GLY A 98 -28.97 23.88 28.11
N GLU A 99 -29.71 25.02 28.12
CA GLU A 99 -31.10 25.04 27.64
C GLU A 99 -31.20 24.73 26.12
N LEU A 100 -30.28 25.29 25.33
CA LEU A 100 -30.22 25.05 23.89
C LEU A 100 -29.93 23.57 23.55
N THR A 101 -29.04 22.93 24.28
CA THR A 101 -28.53 21.60 24.04
C THR A 101 -29.19 20.52 24.91
N ALA A 102 -30.26 20.83 25.63
CA ALA A 102 -30.91 19.92 26.59
C ALA A 102 -31.41 18.60 25.99
N GLY A 103 -31.62 18.54 24.65
CA GLY A 103 -32.05 17.35 23.93
C GLY A 103 -30.91 16.56 23.28
N ALA A 104 -29.65 16.98 23.45
CA ALA A 104 -28.50 16.30 22.83
C ALA A 104 -28.19 14.98 23.53
N SER A 105 -27.86 13.95 22.74
CA SER A 105 -27.40 12.65 23.23
C SER A 105 -25.86 12.57 23.42
N PHE A 106 -25.16 13.68 23.20
CA PHE A 106 -23.70 13.81 23.27
C PHE A 106 -23.30 15.04 24.06
N PRO A 107 -22.08 15.10 24.61
CA PRO A 107 -21.55 16.25 25.32
C PRO A 107 -21.52 17.51 24.47
N CYS A 108 -21.91 18.64 25.07
CA CYS A 108 -21.90 19.95 24.43
C CYS A 108 -21.14 20.93 25.34
N CYS A 109 -20.08 21.53 24.81
CA CYS A 109 -19.17 22.36 25.58
C CYS A 109 -19.01 23.76 24.98
N TRP A 110 -18.81 24.77 25.82
CA TRP A 110 -18.33 26.08 25.40
C TRP A 110 -16.81 26.11 25.50
N GLN A 111 -16.15 26.38 24.41
CA GLN A 111 -14.71 26.64 24.34
C GLN A 111 -14.51 28.17 24.23
N GLY A 112 -14.05 28.77 25.31
CA GLY A 112 -13.92 30.21 25.43
C GLY A 112 -12.55 30.74 24.99
N GLN A 113 -12.26 31.98 25.41
CA GLN A 113 -10.99 32.65 25.16
C GLN A 113 -9.79 31.81 25.62
N ASP A 114 -9.86 31.21 26.82
CA ASP A 114 -8.75 30.40 27.35
C ASP A 114 -8.39 29.21 26.44
N PHE A 115 -9.39 28.63 25.80
CA PHE A 115 -9.16 27.58 24.81
C PHE A 115 -8.47 28.12 23.55
N CYS A 116 -8.94 29.26 23.02
CA CYS A 116 -8.34 29.90 21.87
C CYS A 116 -6.89 30.34 22.16
N ASP A 117 -6.64 30.93 23.35
CA ASP A 117 -5.30 31.33 23.76
C ASP A 117 -4.36 30.13 23.92
N ALA A 118 -4.87 29.01 24.45
CA ALA A 118 -4.09 27.78 24.58
C ALA A 118 -3.72 27.18 23.20
N LEU A 119 -4.64 27.19 22.22
CA LEU A 119 -4.34 26.80 20.85
C LEU A 119 -3.30 27.73 20.21
N ALA A 120 -3.50 29.05 20.35
CA ALA A 120 -2.58 30.06 19.83
C ALA A 120 -1.16 29.91 20.41
N ALA A 121 -1.05 29.61 21.69
CA ALA A 121 0.25 29.38 22.34
C ALA A 121 0.97 28.11 21.84
N ARG A 122 0.21 27.08 21.47
CA ARG A 122 0.80 25.84 20.88
C ARG A 122 1.18 26.00 19.41
N HIS A 123 0.48 26.87 18.68
CA HIS A 123 0.68 27.09 17.24
C HIS A 123 0.99 28.56 16.92
N PRO A 124 2.10 29.12 17.46
CA PRO A 124 2.41 30.54 17.31
C PRO A 124 2.59 30.99 15.86
N MET A 125 3.03 30.09 14.95
CA MET A 125 3.19 30.41 13.54
C MET A 125 1.87 30.76 12.85
N VAL A 126 0.74 30.19 13.27
CA VAL A 126 -0.59 30.55 12.75
C VAL A 126 -0.95 31.97 13.19
N VAL A 127 -0.68 32.29 14.44
CA VAL A 127 -0.90 33.63 15.00
C VAL A 127 -0.03 34.66 14.28
N ASP A 128 1.26 34.37 14.11
CA ASP A 128 2.20 35.27 13.42
C ASP A 128 1.77 35.50 11.98
N TYR A 129 1.37 34.44 11.26
CA TYR A 129 0.94 34.52 9.86
C TYR A 129 -0.29 35.45 9.68
N TYR A 130 -1.29 35.31 10.52
CA TYR A 130 -2.57 36.02 10.36
C TYR A 130 -2.65 37.36 11.08
N LEU A 131 -1.95 37.53 12.23
CA LEU A 131 -2.15 38.65 13.12
C LEU A 131 -0.91 39.56 13.33
N HIS A 132 0.29 39.08 12.94
CA HIS A 132 1.55 39.78 13.17
C HIS A 132 2.37 39.98 11.91
N ASP A 133 1.72 40.22 10.77
CA ASP A 133 2.37 40.44 9.46
C ASP A 133 3.30 39.27 9.00
N GLY A 134 3.12 38.08 9.57
CA GLY A 134 3.90 36.90 9.23
C GLY A 134 3.77 36.50 7.75
N ARG A 135 2.64 36.82 7.13
CA ARG A 135 2.44 36.65 5.70
C ARG A 135 3.41 37.50 4.88
N GLU A 136 3.57 38.79 5.21
CA GLU A 136 4.51 39.68 4.54
C GLU A 136 5.97 39.25 4.80
N ALA A 137 6.27 38.80 6.02
CA ALA A 137 7.57 38.27 6.38
C ALA A 137 7.89 36.98 5.61
N HIS A 138 6.91 36.11 5.42
CA HIS A 138 7.02 34.92 4.60
C HIS A 138 7.28 35.26 3.13
N GLU A 139 6.46 36.13 2.52
CA GLU A 139 6.62 36.59 1.13
C GLU A 139 8.00 37.23 0.91
N LYS A 140 8.49 38.03 1.84
CA LYS A 140 9.83 38.60 1.79
C LYS A 140 10.92 37.53 1.86
N THR A 141 10.81 36.56 2.75
CA THR A 141 11.81 35.49 2.91
C THR A 141 11.85 34.60 1.66
N VAL A 142 10.69 34.35 1.05
CA VAL A 142 10.58 33.66 -0.24
C VAL A 142 11.27 34.47 -1.34
N GLY A 143 11.06 35.79 -1.38
CA GLY A 143 11.75 36.70 -2.30
C GLY A 143 13.28 36.67 -2.14
N ASP A 144 13.76 36.72 -0.90
CA ASP A 144 15.19 36.65 -0.59
C ASP A 144 15.82 35.30 -1.00
N LEU A 145 15.11 34.18 -0.80
CA LEU A 145 15.53 32.84 -1.25
C LEU A 145 15.57 32.79 -2.78
N THR A 146 14.54 33.29 -3.43
CA THR A 146 14.41 33.40 -4.88
C THR A 146 15.58 34.17 -5.46
N GLU A 147 15.90 35.34 -4.91
CA GLU A 147 17.02 36.16 -5.36
C GLU A 147 18.35 35.44 -5.17
N LEU A 148 18.56 34.79 -4.03
CA LEU A 148 19.75 33.98 -3.75
C LEU A 148 19.94 32.86 -4.77
N LEU A 149 18.88 32.13 -5.09
CA LEU A 149 18.93 31.02 -6.05
C LEU A 149 19.14 31.55 -7.48
N ARG A 150 18.51 32.65 -7.90
CA ARG A 150 18.71 33.29 -9.22
C ARG A 150 20.13 33.82 -9.41
N PHE A 151 20.75 34.40 -8.39
CA PHE A 151 22.15 34.84 -8.45
C PHE A 151 23.11 33.68 -8.72
N HIS A 152 22.76 32.47 -8.32
CA HIS A 152 23.60 31.29 -8.49
C HIS A 152 23.41 30.60 -9.85
N THR A 153 22.23 30.74 -10.49
CA THR A 153 21.93 30.12 -11.79
C THR A 153 22.45 30.90 -12.99
N GLY A 154 22.94 32.14 -12.81
CA GLY A 154 23.52 32.95 -13.89
C GLY A 154 22.55 33.43 -14.97
N VAL A 155 21.24 33.34 -14.73
CA VAL A 155 20.16 33.61 -15.72
C VAL A 155 20.03 35.09 -16.12
N ASN A 156 20.55 36.02 -15.31
CA ASN A 156 20.58 37.43 -15.70
C ASN A 156 22.02 37.95 -15.55
N GLY A 157 22.65 38.34 -16.64
CA GLY A 157 24.00 38.86 -16.76
C GLY A 157 24.48 39.96 -15.79
N SER A 158 24.02 39.95 -14.57
CA SER A 158 24.43 40.79 -13.46
C SER A 158 25.72 40.24 -12.86
N LYS A 159 26.75 41.06 -12.88
CA LYS A 159 28.05 40.80 -12.27
C LYS A 159 27.95 40.83 -10.74
N GLY A 160 27.21 39.94 -10.14
CA GLY A 160 27.31 39.61 -8.71
C GLY A 160 28.46 38.65 -8.53
N GLY A 161 29.44 38.99 -7.72
CA GLY A 161 30.56 38.08 -7.43
C GLY A 161 30.06 36.77 -6.79
N PRO A 162 30.79 35.66 -6.97
CA PRO A 162 30.39 34.38 -6.41
C PRO A 162 30.31 34.51 -4.88
N LEU A 163 29.14 34.22 -4.29
CA LEU A 163 29.07 33.95 -2.86
C LEU A 163 30.09 32.84 -2.56
N VAL A 164 31.05 33.12 -1.70
CA VAL A 164 32.04 32.15 -1.29
C VAL A 164 31.29 30.97 -0.68
N ALA A 165 31.66 29.75 -1.06
CA ALA A 165 30.97 28.52 -0.66
C ALA A 165 30.74 28.40 0.87
N ALA A 166 31.57 29.06 1.67
CA ALA A 166 31.48 29.11 3.13
C ALA A 166 30.28 29.92 3.63
N ASP A 167 29.79 30.90 2.86
CA ASP A 167 28.71 31.80 3.31
C ASP A 167 27.33 31.37 2.77
N ALA A 168 27.32 30.55 1.71
CA ALA A 168 26.08 30.10 1.07
C ALA A 168 25.27 29.11 1.95
N VAL A 169 25.93 28.17 2.61
CA VAL A 169 25.26 27.15 3.44
C VAL A 169 24.59 27.79 4.66
N PRO A 170 25.29 28.63 5.49
CA PRO A 170 24.64 29.31 6.60
C PRO A 170 23.47 30.21 6.19
N THR A 171 23.57 30.85 5.03
CA THR A 171 22.49 31.69 4.50
C THR A 171 21.26 30.87 4.10
N LEU A 172 21.47 29.73 3.42
CA LEU A 172 20.40 28.78 3.07
C LEU A 172 19.75 28.17 4.32
N GLU A 173 20.52 27.83 5.34
CA GLU A 173 20.01 27.33 6.61
C GLU A 173 19.17 28.40 7.35
N ALA A 174 19.62 29.65 7.33
CA ALA A 174 18.86 30.76 7.93
C ALA A 174 17.55 31.02 7.20
N LEU A 175 17.56 31.01 5.85
CA LEU A 175 16.36 31.16 5.02
C LEU A 175 15.41 29.98 5.18
N HIS A 176 15.94 28.75 5.18
CA HIS A 176 15.18 27.54 5.47
C HIS A 176 14.46 27.62 6.83
N GLY A 177 15.19 28.02 7.88
CA GLY A 177 14.61 28.23 9.21
C GLY A 177 13.56 29.33 9.26
N ALA A 178 13.72 30.39 8.45
CA ALA A 178 12.77 31.50 8.39
C ALA A 178 11.47 31.11 7.65
N ILE A 179 11.58 30.44 6.50
CA ILE A 179 10.41 29.94 5.76
C ILE A 179 9.59 29.00 6.64
N ASN A 180 10.23 28.04 7.28
CA ASN A 180 9.54 27.08 8.14
C ASN A 180 8.89 27.70 9.39
N ARG A 181 9.34 28.85 9.84
CA ARG A 181 8.73 29.59 10.96
C ARG A 181 7.49 30.38 10.59
N HIS A 182 7.41 30.84 9.34
CA HIS A 182 6.35 31.77 8.92
C HIS A 182 5.26 31.13 8.06
N ASP A 183 5.42 29.87 7.65
CA ASP A 183 4.40 29.15 6.88
C ASP A 183 3.62 28.17 7.77
N PRO A 184 2.34 28.45 8.07
CA PRO A 184 1.53 27.53 8.85
C PRO A 184 0.96 26.35 8.06
N PHE A 185 1.05 26.36 6.72
CA PHE A 185 0.46 25.36 5.84
C PHE A 185 1.46 24.30 5.38
N PHE A 186 2.72 24.72 5.15
CA PHE A 186 3.73 23.85 4.56
C PHE A 186 5.01 23.81 5.39
N GLN A 187 5.67 22.68 5.30
CA GLN A 187 7.01 22.47 5.80
C GLN A 187 7.97 22.26 4.62
N TYR A 188 9.12 22.90 4.69
CA TYR A 188 10.13 22.84 3.65
C TYR A 188 11.35 22.07 4.14
N SER A 189 11.93 21.26 3.25
CA SER A 189 13.25 20.65 3.45
C SER A 189 14.15 21.13 2.32
N ILE A 190 15.30 21.68 2.64
CA ILE A 190 16.30 22.15 1.68
C ILE A 190 17.58 21.38 1.92
N SER A 191 18.06 20.68 0.89
CA SER A 191 19.35 20.00 0.91
C SER A 191 20.26 20.53 -0.20
N VAL A 192 21.56 20.57 0.08
CA VAL A 192 22.59 20.97 -0.89
C VAL A 192 23.66 19.90 -0.93
N GLU A 193 23.78 19.24 -2.06
CA GLU A 193 24.79 18.23 -2.30
C GLU A 193 25.89 18.79 -3.19
N SER A 194 27.16 18.64 -2.80
CA SER A 194 28.29 19.02 -3.62
C SER A 194 28.89 17.79 -4.27
N SER A 195 28.98 17.80 -5.60
CA SER A 195 29.71 16.76 -6.32
C SER A 195 31.21 17.05 -6.29
N SER A 196 31.97 16.11 -5.78
CA SER A 196 33.44 16.13 -5.88
C SER A 196 33.98 15.57 -7.19
N GLY A 197 33.10 15.12 -8.09
CA GLY A 197 33.40 14.55 -9.41
C GLY A 197 32.65 15.22 -10.56
N SER A 198 32.88 14.71 -11.77
CA SER A 198 32.20 15.19 -12.99
C SER A 198 30.72 14.79 -13.10
N ASP A 199 30.25 13.91 -12.22
CA ASP A 199 28.95 13.26 -12.34
C ASP A 199 28.04 13.73 -11.21
N LEU A 200 27.19 14.72 -11.51
CA LEU A 200 25.99 14.96 -10.72
C LEU A 200 25.00 13.81 -10.99
N PRO A 201 24.28 13.32 -9.96
CA PRO A 201 23.25 12.33 -10.21
C PRO A 201 22.24 12.90 -11.22
N PRO A 202 21.78 12.07 -12.16
CA PRO A 202 20.77 12.54 -13.13
C PRO A 202 19.51 12.98 -12.38
N LEU A 203 18.90 14.09 -12.84
CA LEU A 203 17.63 14.60 -12.28
C LEU A 203 16.50 13.54 -12.31
N GLU A 204 16.67 12.49 -13.09
CA GLU A 204 15.76 11.36 -13.24
C GLU A 204 15.70 10.43 -12.00
N SER A 205 16.64 10.56 -11.08
CA SER A 205 16.70 9.72 -9.87
C SER A 205 15.87 10.26 -8.69
N PHE A 206 15.04 11.27 -8.90
CA PHE A 206 14.23 11.85 -7.84
C PHE A 206 13.06 10.92 -7.48
N VAL A 207 13.11 10.36 -6.27
CA VAL A 207 12.04 9.53 -5.71
C VAL A 207 11.14 10.42 -4.86
N ALA A 208 9.83 10.42 -5.13
CA ALA A 208 8.86 11.11 -4.32
C ALA A 208 8.81 10.48 -2.91
N GLU A 209 8.94 11.31 -1.87
CA GLU A 209 8.77 10.88 -0.48
C GLU A 209 7.29 10.88 -0.12
N ASP A 210 6.91 10.01 0.80
CA ASP A 210 5.55 9.94 1.29
C ASP A 210 5.10 11.28 1.91
N GLY A 211 3.91 11.72 1.52
CA GLY A 211 3.35 13.01 1.93
C GLY A 211 3.96 14.26 1.26
N MET A 212 4.95 14.11 0.38
CA MET A 212 5.51 15.25 -0.35
C MET A 212 4.55 15.74 -1.44
N ILE A 213 4.32 17.06 -1.49
CA ILE A 213 3.41 17.67 -2.47
C ILE A 213 4.13 18.33 -3.64
N ALA A 214 5.37 18.77 -3.42
CA ALA A 214 6.19 19.37 -4.46
C ALA A 214 7.66 19.20 -4.13
N ALA A 215 8.48 19.09 -5.16
CA ALA A 215 9.92 19.18 -5.03
C ALA A 215 10.51 19.85 -6.27
N GLU A 216 11.62 20.52 -6.08
CA GLU A 216 12.41 21.11 -7.12
C GLU A 216 13.88 20.77 -6.93
N GLN A 217 14.52 20.36 -8.01
CA GLN A 217 15.96 20.17 -8.05
C GLN A 217 16.59 21.11 -9.05
N SER A 218 17.63 21.78 -8.63
CA SER A 218 18.38 22.66 -9.51
C SER A 218 19.89 22.40 -9.39
N ILE A 219 20.57 22.49 -10.53
CA ILE A 219 22.03 22.36 -10.60
C ILE A 219 22.62 23.75 -10.70
N SER A 220 23.36 24.15 -9.69
CA SER A 220 24.07 25.43 -9.67
C SER A 220 25.53 25.22 -9.23
N SER A 221 26.48 25.67 -10.06
CA SER A 221 27.91 25.71 -9.73
C SER A 221 28.47 24.39 -9.19
N LYS A 222 28.13 23.24 -9.80
CA LYS A 222 28.49 21.87 -9.36
C LYS A 222 27.85 21.45 -8.03
N ARG A 223 26.72 22.01 -7.69
CA ARG A 223 25.90 21.62 -6.53
C ARG A 223 24.50 21.30 -6.98
N LEU A 224 23.92 20.27 -6.40
CA LEU A 224 22.52 19.94 -6.52
C LEU A 224 21.80 20.55 -5.31
N VAL A 225 20.89 21.48 -5.57
CA VAL A 225 20.00 22.02 -4.54
C VAL A 225 18.66 21.32 -4.72
N THR A 226 18.17 20.68 -3.66
CA THR A 226 16.85 20.05 -3.65
C THR A 226 15.99 20.75 -2.61
N ILE A 227 14.82 21.21 -3.02
CA ILE A 227 13.78 21.77 -2.15
C ILE A 227 12.59 20.82 -2.19
N LYS A 228 12.12 20.39 -1.02
CA LYS A 228 10.94 19.54 -0.87
C LYS A 228 9.90 20.26 -0.03
N VAL A 229 8.63 20.10 -0.37
CA VAL A 229 7.50 20.73 0.30
C VAL A 229 6.53 19.67 0.80
N PHE A 230 6.21 19.73 2.07
CA PHE A 230 5.29 18.83 2.76
C PHE A 230 4.13 19.61 3.38
N PRO A 231 2.88 19.14 3.33
CA PRO A 231 1.78 19.75 4.04
C PRO A 231 1.96 19.55 5.56
N ARG A 232 1.59 20.54 6.36
CA ARG A 232 1.59 20.42 7.83
C ARG A 232 0.34 19.74 8.37
N PHE A 233 -0.73 19.73 7.57
CA PHE A 233 -1.97 19.00 7.86
C PHE A 233 -2.64 18.61 6.54
N LYS A 234 -3.50 17.60 6.58
CA LYS A 234 -4.06 16.93 5.40
C LYS A 234 -4.74 17.87 4.39
N ASP A 235 -5.41 18.89 4.87
CA ASP A 235 -6.17 19.83 4.05
C ASP A 235 -5.38 21.10 3.68
N ALA A 236 -4.06 21.14 3.91
CA ALA A 236 -3.24 22.32 3.66
C ALA A 236 -3.36 22.84 2.22
N LEU A 237 -3.40 21.95 1.22
CA LEU A 237 -3.61 22.31 -0.19
C LEU A 237 -5.00 22.87 -0.48
N LEU A 238 -6.01 22.52 0.31
CA LEU A 238 -7.36 23.09 0.18
C LEU A 238 -7.42 24.50 0.75
N GLU A 239 -6.66 24.78 1.81
CA GLU A 239 -6.58 26.11 2.40
C GLU A 239 -5.68 27.06 1.58
N ARG A 240 -4.55 26.55 1.11
CA ARG A 240 -3.63 27.27 0.24
C ARG A 240 -3.26 26.39 -0.96
N SER A 241 -3.96 26.63 -2.06
CA SER A 241 -3.68 25.91 -3.31
C SER A 241 -2.37 26.37 -3.93
N VAL A 242 -1.66 25.42 -4.55
CA VAL A 242 -0.52 25.68 -5.42
C VAL A 242 -1.08 25.96 -6.83
N ALA A 243 -0.84 27.17 -7.35
CA ALA A 243 -1.22 27.53 -8.70
C ALA A 243 0.03 27.60 -9.60
N GLY A 244 -0.09 27.22 -10.86
CA GLY A 244 1.06 27.29 -11.76
C GLY A 244 0.67 27.26 -13.23
N ASN A 245 1.60 27.75 -14.05
CA ASN A 245 1.56 27.61 -15.50
C ASN A 245 2.77 26.81 -15.93
N ILE A 246 2.53 25.66 -16.55
CA ILE A 246 3.58 24.78 -17.06
C ILE A 246 3.40 24.67 -18.56
N THR A 247 4.48 24.87 -19.31
CA THR A 247 4.52 24.62 -20.75
C THR A 247 5.42 23.42 -21.00
N PHE A 248 4.79 22.31 -21.34
CA PHE A 248 5.49 21.07 -21.65
C PHE A 248 6.17 21.14 -23.01
N ASP A 249 7.33 20.52 -23.11
CA ASP A 249 8.10 20.40 -24.34
C ASP A 249 8.19 18.92 -24.74
N ALA A 250 7.16 18.45 -25.44
CA ALA A 250 7.06 17.06 -25.85
C ALA A 250 6.72 16.97 -27.34
N GLU A 251 7.42 16.08 -28.06
CA GLU A 251 7.11 15.79 -29.44
C GLU A 251 5.81 14.99 -29.57
N PRO A 252 4.91 15.34 -30.52
CA PRO A 252 3.67 14.58 -30.72
C PRO A 252 3.94 13.10 -30.99
N GLY A 253 3.26 12.22 -30.22
CA GLY A 253 3.43 10.76 -30.30
C GLY A 253 4.63 10.22 -29.54
N SER A 254 5.33 11.04 -28.76
CA SER A 254 6.35 10.58 -27.82
C SER A 254 5.71 10.05 -26.54
N VAL A 255 6.49 9.28 -25.76
CA VAL A 255 6.09 8.79 -24.42
C VAL A 255 5.71 9.94 -23.49
N ASP A 256 6.46 11.04 -23.55
CA ASP A 256 6.17 12.23 -22.76
C ASP A 256 4.82 12.88 -23.17
N ALA A 257 4.51 12.92 -24.48
CA ALA A 257 3.23 13.45 -24.94
C ALA A 257 2.04 12.59 -24.48
N GLU A 258 2.17 11.27 -24.49
CA GLU A 258 1.16 10.35 -23.98
C GLU A 258 0.99 10.52 -22.46
N ALA A 259 2.09 10.63 -21.71
CA ALA A 259 2.05 10.86 -20.26
C ALA A 259 1.36 12.20 -19.91
N ILE A 260 1.61 13.26 -20.69
CA ILE A 260 0.95 14.57 -20.53
C ILE A 260 -0.55 14.45 -20.81
N GLU A 261 -0.95 13.75 -21.88
CA GLU A 261 -2.37 13.51 -22.19
C GLU A 261 -3.06 12.74 -21.07
N ASP A 262 -2.42 11.70 -20.55
CA ASP A 262 -2.90 10.91 -19.41
C ASP A 262 -3.04 11.75 -18.14
N PHE A 263 -2.10 12.65 -17.88
CA PHE A 263 -2.18 13.57 -16.74
C PHE A 263 -3.40 14.50 -16.86
N PHE A 264 -3.61 15.12 -18.03
CA PHE A 264 -4.75 16.00 -18.22
C PHE A 264 -6.09 15.25 -18.21
N THR A 265 -6.13 14.05 -18.78
CA THR A 265 -7.35 13.27 -18.91
C THR A 265 -7.73 12.55 -17.61
N PHE A 266 -6.77 11.93 -16.94
CA PHE A 266 -7.00 11.05 -15.78
C PHE A 266 -6.37 11.55 -14.49
N GLY A 267 -5.49 12.56 -14.54
CA GLY A 267 -4.67 12.95 -13.39
C GLY A 267 -3.56 11.94 -13.08
N SER A 268 -3.19 11.12 -14.07
CA SER A 268 -2.09 10.15 -13.91
C SER A 268 -0.79 10.85 -13.53
N PRO A 269 0.08 10.23 -12.70
CA PRO A 269 1.35 10.86 -12.33
C PRO A 269 2.21 11.18 -13.55
N LEU A 270 2.80 12.37 -13.57
CA LEU A 270 3.87 12.73 -14.50
C LEU A 270 5.22 12.48 -13.82
N SER A 271 6.18 11.93 -14.54
CA SER A 271 7.53 11.70 -14.02
C SER A 271 8.58 12.18 -15.03
N GLY A 272 9.41 13.14 -14.61
CA GLY A 272 10.57 13.59 -15.38
C GLY A 272 10.28 14.23 -16.75
N VAL A 273 9.07 14.74 -16.97
CA VAL A 273 8.66 15.32 -18.27
C VAL A 273 9.32 16.67 -18.47
N LYS A 274 9.90 16.88 -19.65
CA LYS A 274 10.58 18.14 -20.00
C LYS A 274 9.60 19.31 -20.12
N VAL A 275 10.01 20.45 -19.58
CA VAL A 275 9.26 21.70 -19.65
C VAL A 275 10.11 22.82 -20.20
N SER A 276 9.53 23.62 -21.09
CA SER A 276 10.20 24.80 -21.65
C SER A 276 9.97 26.05 -20.79
N LYS A 277 8.90 26.06 -20.00
CA LYS A 277 8.56 27.13 -19.07
C LYS A 277 7.71 26.59 -17.94
N ALA A 278 8.10 26.87 -16.73
CA ALA A 278 7.29 26.65 -15.55
C ALA A 278 7.24 27.94 -14.71
N SER A 279 6.07 28.29 -14.20
CA SER A 279 5.92 29.28 -13.14
C SER A 279 4.91 28.72 -12.16
N LEU A 280 5.34 28.52 -10.94
CA LEU A 280 4.52 27.96 -9.87
C LEU A 280 4.35 29.06 -8.83
N ASP A 281 3.12 29.50 -8.56
CA ASP A 281 2.80 30.22 -7.32
C ASP A 281 2.78 29.19 -6.18
N ALA A 282 3.96 28.64 -5.96
CA ALA A 282 4.16 27.58 -4.99
C ALA A 282 4.73 28.16 -3.70
N PRO A 283 4.39 27.58 -2.56
CA PRO A 283 5.00 27.92 -1.30
C PRO A 283 6.53 27.81 -1.40
N GLY A 284 7.24 28.71 -0.72
CA GLY A 284 8.70 28.66 -0.65
C GLY A 284 9.48 29.20 -1.86
N GLY A 285 8.82 29.88 -2.81
CA GLY A 285 9.49 30.54 -3.94
C GLY A 285 10.04 29.57 -4.99
N LEU A 286 9.39 28.44 -5.17
CA LEU A 286 9.73 27.44 -6.17
C LEU A 286 9.63 27.96 -7.63
N ASP A 287 9.06 29.14 -7.86
CA ASP A 287 9.01 29.79 -9.16
C ASP A 287 10.32 30.45 -9.60
N ALA A 288 11.32 30.46 -8.72
CA ALA A 288 12.55 31.22 -8.90
C ALA A 288 13.53 30.62 -9.91
N LEU A 289 13.39 29.34 -10.22
CA LEU A 289 14.39 28.58 -10.96
C LEU A 289 14.06 28.44 -12.47
N THR A 290 13.02 29.11 -12.94
CA THR A 290 12.54 29.06 -14.31
C THR A 290 13.44 29.84 -15.29
N GLY A 291 14.51 29.24 -15.74
CA GLY A 291 15.42 29.85 -16.72
C GLY A 291 16.27 28.85 -17.52
N GLY A 292 16.00 27.57 -17.42
CA GLY A 292 16.73 26.50 -18.10
C GLY A 292 15.83 25.34 -18.51
N GLU A 293 16.41 24.32 -19.14
CA GLU A 293 15.75 23.05 -19.32
C GLU A 293 15.45 22.47 -17.93
N ALA A 294 14.19 22.23 -17.65
CA ALA A 294 13.72 21.64 -16.40
C ALA A 294 12.87 20.42 -16.70
N THR A 295 12.79 19.52 -15.74
CA THR A 295 11.84 18.41 -15.76
C THR A 295 10.84 18.58 -14.62
N VAL A 296 9.59 18.17 -14.85
CA VAL A 296 8.52 18.22 -13.86
C VAL A 296 8.03 16.82 -13.59
N SER A 297 7.89 16.52 -12.31
CA SER A 297 7.16 15.34 -11.83
C SER A 297 5.96 15.81 -10.99
N ILE A 298 4.78 15.31 -11.30
CA ILE A 298 3.54 15.64 -10.60
C ILE A 298 2.90 14.33 -10.18
N GLY A 299 2.72 14.13 -8.87
CA GLY A 299 2.03 12.98 -8.31
C GLY A 299 0.61 13.32 -7.85
N PRO A 300 -0.27 12.33 -7.68
CA PRO A 300 -1.55 12.53 -7.00
C PRO A 300 -1.29 12.92 -5.54
N ALA A 301 -2.19 13.74 -4.97
CA ALA A 301 -2.20 13.95 -3.54
C ALA A 301 -2.45 12.59 -2.85
N ALA A 302 -1.70 12.29 -1.80
CA ALA A 302 -1.87 11.06 -1.05
C ALA A 302 -3.30 10.98 -0.51
N SER A 303 -4.00 9.90 -0.85
CA SER A 303 -5.31 9.56 -0.26
C SER A 303 -5.09 8.49 0.81
N ASP A 304 -5.82 8.53 1.92
CA ASP A 304 -5.78 7.40 2.86
C ASP A 304 -6.39 6.17 2.14
N PRO A 305 -5.65 5.07 1.97
CA PRO A 305 -6.16 3.87 1.31
C PRO A 305 -7.45 3.32 1.94
N LYS A 306 -7.69 3.61 3.24
CA LYS A 306 -8.90 3.19 3.95
C LYS A 306 -10.17 3.89 3.47
N ASP A 307 -10.03 5.07 2.87
CA ASP A 307 -11.13 5.86 2.33
C ASP A 307 -11.47 5.47 0.89
N LEU A 308 -10.66 4.60 0.28
CA LEU A 308 -10.83 4.17 -1.11
C LEU A 308 -11.62 2.86 -1.19
N PRO A 309 -12.48 2.71 -2.22
CA PRO A 309 -13.32 1.53 -2.36
C PRO A 309 -12.53 0.27 -2.68
N VAL A 310 -13.04 -0.88 -2.24
CA VAL A 310 -12.64 -2.19 -2.77
C VAL A 310 -13.50 -2.46 -4.00
N PHE A 311 -12.87 -2.62 -5.14
CA PHE A 311 -13.57 -3.03 -6.36
C PHE A 311 -13.59 -4.54 -6.49
N ARG A 312 -14.71 -5.05 -6.99
CA ARG A 312 -14.87 -6.46 -7.37
C ARG A 312 -14.91 -6.59 -8.88
N LEU A 313 -13.97 -7.38 -9.39
CA LEU A 313 -13.92 -7.86 -10.76
C LEU A 313 -14.58 -9.24 -10.80
N GLN A 314 -15.63 -9.42 -11.58
CA GLN A 314 -16.28 -10.72 -11.76
C GLN A 314 -16.15 -11.14 -13.21
N LEU A 315 -15.54 -12.29 -13.44
CA LEU A 315 -15.36 -12.86 -14.75
C LEU A 315 -16.52 -13.79 -15.10
N LEU A 316 -17.06 -13.61 -16.30
CA LEU A 316 -18.17 -14.39 -16.82
C LEU A 316 -17.76 -15.12 -18.10
N ASP A 317 -18.12 -16.37 -18.21
CA ASP A 317 -18.06 -17.09 -19.47
C ASP A 317 -18.98 -16.42 -20.50
N ALA A 318 -18.46 -16.19 -21.71
CA ALA A 318 -19.19 -15.47 -22.76
C ALA A 318 -20.45 -16.21 -23.25
N GLN A 319 -20.44 -17.55 -23.24
CA GLN A 319 -21.53 -18.40 -23.74
C GLN A 319 -22.50 -18.77 -22.64
N ALA A 320 -22.00 -19.30 -21.52
CA ALA A 320 -22.81 -19.77 -20.41
C ALA A 320 -23.33 -18.62 -19.53
N LYS A 321 -22.71 -17.43 -19.61
CA LYS A 321 -22.98 -16.27 -18.74
C LYS A 321 -22.94 -16.61 -17.24
N GLN A 322 -22.14 -17.60 -16.90
CA GLN A 322 -21.88 -18.03 -15.53
C GLN A 322 -20.59 -17.40 -15.03
N ALA A 323 -20.52 -17.15 -13.73
CA ALA A 323 -19.30 -16.67 -13.11
C ALA A 323 -18.20 -17.75 -13.19
N VAL A 324 -17.08 -17.40 -13.78
CA VAL A 324 -15.85 -18.21 -13.84
C VAL A 324 -14.98 -17.94 -12.61
N GLY A 325 -14.92 -16.68 -12.19
CA GLY A 325 -14.13 -16.26 -11.03
C GLY A 325 -14.50 -14.86 -10.59
N ALA A 326 -14.02 -14.49 -9.42
CA ALA A 326 -14.10 -13.12 -8.90
C ALA A 326 -12.82 -12.74 -8.20
N LEU A 327 -12.42 -11.47 -8.31
CA LEU A 327 -11.23 -10.89 -7.70
C LEU A 327 -11.62 -9.57 -7.03
N ASP A 328 -11.19 -9.39 -5.80
CA ASP A 328 -11.32 -8.14 -5.08
C ASP A 328 -10.00 -7.36 -5.14
N VAL A 329 -10.09 -6.08 -5.51
CA VAL A 329 -8.96 -5.17 -5.67
C VAL A 329 -9.12 -4.00 -4.70
N GLN A 330 -8.19 -3.86 -3.76
CA GLN A 330 -8.11 -2.71 -2.88
C GLN A 330 -7.52 -1.53 -3.66
N MET A 331 -8.26 -0.45 -3.80
CA MET A 331 -7.72 0.76 -4.39
C MET A 331 -6.81 1.48 -3.40
N GLU A 332 -5.65 1.91 -3.88
CA GLU A 332 -4.58 2.55 -3.12
C GLU A 332 -4.44 4.03 -3.48
N SER A 333 -4.82 4.39 -4.71
CA SER A 333 -4.84 5.77 -5.15
C SER A 333 -6.02 6.04 -6.09
N ARG A 334 -6.44 7.31 -6.09
CA ARG A 334 -7.42 7.85 -7.01
C ARG A 334 -6.91 9.19 -7.53
N SER A 335 -6.93 9.36 -8.83
CA SER A 335 -6.67 10.64 -9.48
C SER A 335 -7.79 11.00 -10.44
N GLN A 336 -7.90 12.28 -10.76
CA GLN A 336 -8.92 12.80 -11.67
C GLN A 336 -8.27 13.84 -12.58
N GLY A 337 -8.58 13.77 -13.86
CA GLY A 337 -8.08 14.72 -14.83
C GLY A 337 -8.56 16.14 -14.56
N LEU A 338 -7.75 17.11 -14.95
CA LEU A 338 -7.99 18.54 -14.70
C LEU A 338 -9.32 19.04 -15.28
N TYR A 339 -9.79 18.45 -16.37
CA TYR A 339 -11.05 18.82 -17.02
C TYR A 339 -12.22 17.93 -16.64
N GLY A 340 -12.01 16.96 -15.72
CA GLY A 340 -13.06 16.04 -15.29
C GLY A 340 -13.46 14.99 -16.34
N GLU A 341 -12.63 14.80 -17.37
CA GLU A 341 -12.89 13.88 -18.48
C GLU A 341 -12.68 12.41 -18.10
N GLY A 342 -11.85 12.14 -17.11
CA GLY A 342 -11.56 10.81 -16.65
C GLY A 342 -11.11 10.73 -15.20
N ILE A 343 -11.14 9.51 -14.67
CA ILE A 343 -10.67 9.14 -13.33
C ILE A 343 -9.77 7.91 -13.49
N GLU A 344 -8.65 7.89 -12.81
CA GLU A 344 -7.79 6.72 -12.68
C GLU A 344 -7.78 6.22 -11.23
N PHE A 345 -7.85 4.92 -11.08
CA PHE A 345 -7.62 4.22 -9.82
C PHE A 345 -6.46 3.25 -10.00
N ASN A 346 -5.55 3.23 -9.04
CA ASN A 346 -4.52 2.21 -8.96
C ASN A 346 -4.72 1.45 -7.64
N GLY A 347 -4.48 0.16 -7.66
CA GLY A 347 -4.67 -0.70 -6.51
C GLY A 347 -4.09 -2.08 -6.73
N SER A 348 -4.14 -2.92 -5.70
CA SER A 348 -3.62 -4.28 -5.73
C SER A 348 -4.71 -5.28 -5.37
N SER A 349 -4.62 -6.49 -5.91
CA SER A 349 -5.46 -7.60 -5.46
C SER A 349 -5.19 -7.88 -3.98
N ILE A 350 -6.20 -8.35 -3.24
CA ILE A 350 -6.12 -8.45 -1.78
C ILE A 350 -5.00 -9.36 -1.30
N ALA A 351 -4.74 -10.49 -2.00
CA ALA A 351 -3.63 -11.37 -1.68
C ALA A 351 -2.30 -10.91 -2.30
N GLY A 352 -2.31 -9.90 -3.18
CA GLY A 352 -1.12 -9.30 -3.76
C GLY A 352 -0.58 -10.00 -5.00
N ALA A 353 -1.38 -10.79 -5.72
CA ALA A 353 -0.92 -11.45 -6.95
C ALA A 353 -0.71 -10.48 -8.13
N ALA A 354 -1.46 -9.37 -8.17
CA ALA A 354 -1.36 -8.39 -9.25
C ALA A 354 -1.71 -6.98 -8.80
N SER A 355 -1.10 -6.00 -9.43
CA SER A 355 -1.50 -4.59 -9.40
C SER A 355 -2.44 -4.28 -10.57
N PHE A 356 -3.35 -3.35 -10.35
CA PHE A 356 -4.38 -2.97 -11.31
C PHE A 356 -4.40 -1.46 -11.51
N ARG A 357 -4.55 -1.05 -12.76
CA ARG A 357 -4.86 0.32 -13.16
C ARG A 357 -6.20 0.36 -13.86
N LEU A 358 -7.15 1.07 -13.29
CA LEU A 358 -8.49 1.24 -13.82
C LEU A 358 -8.71 2.70 -14.24
N ARG A 359 -9.01 2.91 -15.51
CA ARG A 359 -9.35 4.22 -16.07
C ARG A 359 -10.79 4.26 -16.52
N LEU A 360 -11.51 5.26 -16.03
CA LEU A 360 -12.91 5.50 -16.34
C LEU A 360 -13.02 6.85 -17.05
N ARG A 361 -13.60 6.90 -18.25
CA ARG A 361 -13.92 8.15 -18.94
C ARG A 361 -15.39 8.53 -18.76
N SER A 362 -15.67 9.82 -18.78
CA SER A 362 -17.04 10.37 -18.65
C SER A 362 -18.01 9.83 -19.71
N GLU A 363 -17.51 9.40 -20.87
CA GLU A 363 -18.28 8.75 -21.94
C GLU A 363 -18.64 7.28 -21.67
N GLY A 364 -18.30 6.76 -20.49
CA GLY A 364 -18.55 5.36 -20.10
C GLY A 364 -17.53 4.36 -20.63
N GLN A 365 -16.41 4.82 -21.18
CA GLN A 365 -15.30 3.95 -21.55
C GLN A 365 -14.54 3.51 -20.30
N VAL A 366 -14.23 2.22 -20.22
CA VAL A 366 -13.46 1.60 -19.14
C VAL A 366 -12.23 0.95 -19.74
N ASN A 367 -11.05 1.30 -19.21
CA ASN A 367 -9.80 0.62 -19.52
C ASN A 367 -9.26 0.01 -18.22
N LEU A 368 -9.02 -1.29 -18.23
CA LEU A 368 -8.45 -2.04 -17.13
C LEU A 368 -7.13 -2.66 -17.59
N GLN A 369 -6.07 -2.34 -16.91
CA GLN A 369 -4.73 -2.92 -17.08
C GLN A 369 -4.33 -3.61 -15.78
N TYR A 370 -3.51 -4.65 -15.87
CA TYR A 370 -2.93 -5.29 -14.71
C TYR A 370 -1.48 -5.70 -14.98
N GLU A 371 -0.73 -5.81 -13.91
CA GLU A 371 0.64 -6.28 -13.91
C GLU A 371 0.81 -7.31 -12.78
N MET A 372 1.49 -8.42 -13.07
CA MET A 372 1.80 -9.42 -12.05
C MET A 372 2.85 -8.89 -11.09
N VAL A 373 2.65 -9.14 -9.81
CA VAL A 373 3.58 -8.75 -8.73
C VAL A 373 4.36 -9.99 -8.29
N ASP A 374 5.55 -9.78 -7.72
CA ASP A 374 6.29 -10.84 -7.05
C ASP A 374 5.47 -11.37 -5.87
N ILE A 375 5.15 -12.67 -5.91
CA ILE A 375 4.31 -13.34 -4.90
C ILE A 375 5.12 -13.96 -3.77
N THR A 376 6.44 -13.77 -3.74
CA THR A 376 7.32 -14.26 -2.66
C THR A 376 6.84 -13.79 -1.30
N GLY A 377 6.77 -14.69 -0.34
CA GLY A 377 6.26 -14.41 1.01
C GLY A 377 4.73 -14.39 1.15
N GLY A 378 3.99 -14.48 0.04
CA GLY A 378 2.53 -14.53 0.04
C GLY A 378 1.95 -15.84 0.59
N ASP A 379 0.68 -15.81 1.02
CA ASP A 379 -0.04 -17.01 1.45
C ASP A 379 -0.56 -17.78 0.22
N PRO A 380 -0.14 -19.03 -0.01
CA PRO A 380 -0.51 -19.78 -1.21
C PRO A 380 -2.01 -20.04 -1.32
N SER A 381 -2.73 -20.16 -0.19
CA SER A 381 -4.17 -20.40 -0.19
C SER A 381 -4.96 -19.15 -0.59
N GLU A 382 -4.44 -17.95 -0.27
CA GLU A 382 -5.04 -16.68 -0.64
C GLU A 382 -4.65 -16.28 -2.08
N LEU A 383 -3.42 -16.54 -2.51
CA LEU A 383 -2.92 -16.26 -3.85
C LEU A 383 -3.57 -17.13 -4.93
N LEU A 384 -3.81 -18.40 -4.65
CA LEU A 384 -4.29 -19.38 -5.62
C LEU A 384 -5.59 -18.97 -6.34
N PRO A 385 -6.64 -18.47 -5.66
CA PRO A 385 -7.84 -17.97 -6.34
C PRO A 385 -7.57 -16.77 -7.25
N GLU A 386 -6.66 -15.88 -6.88
CA GLU A 386 -6.28 -14.71 -7.67
C GLU A 386 -5.52 -15.10 -8.93
N LEU A 387 -4.53 -16.01 -8.81
CA LEU A 387 -3.78 -16.54 -9.96
C LEU A 387 -4.71 -17.27 -10.94
N ARG A 388 -5.67 -18.06 -10.45
CA ARG A 388 -6.68 -18.71 -11.28
C ARG A 388 -7.58 -17.73 -12.00
N PHE A 389 -7.99 -16.64 -11.32
CA PHE A 389 -8.75 -15.56 -11.96
C PHE A 389 -7.95 -14.93 -13.09
N ILE A 390 -6.67 -14.65 -12.88
CA ILE A 390 -5.79 -14.03 -13.87
C ILE A 390 -5.58 -14.97 -15.08
N ALA A 391 -5.45 -16.26 -14.84
CA ALA A 391 -5.31 -17.25 -15.92
C ALA A 391 -6.53 -17.27 -16.86
N GLU A 392 -7.72 -17.03 -16.32
CA GLU A 392 -8.98 -16.98 -17.07
C GLU A 392 -9.31 -15.56 -17.60
N PHE A 393 -8.48 -14.53 -17.27
CA PHE A 393 -8.73 -13.13 -17.62
C PHE A 393 -8.32 -12.84 -19.07
N HIS A 394 -8.97 -13.50 -20.02
CA HIS A 394 -8.73 -13.36 -21.46
C HIS A 394 -10.00 -13.57 -22.28
N ARG A 395 -9.96 -13.32 -23.58
CA ARG A 395 -11.05 -13.66 -24.50
C ARG A 395 -11.32 -15.17 -24.51
N PRO A 396 -12.58 -15.59 -24.67
CA PRO A 396 -13.77 -14.79 -24.96
C PRO A 396 -14.53 -14.27 -23.72
N ASN A 397 -13.96 -14.39 -22.52
CA ASN A 397 -14.62 -14.06 -21.28
C ASN A 397 -15.05 -12.57 -21.21
N GLN A 398 -16.02 -12.28 -20.36
CA GLN A 398 -16.53 -10.94 -20.10
C GLN A 398 -16.29 -10.57 -18.63
N ILE A 399 -16.09 -9.28 -18.37
CA ILE A 399 -15.86 -8.76 -17.01
C ILE A 399 -17.02 -7.87 -16.57
N LEU A 400 -17.47 -8.05 -15.34
CA LEU A 400 -18.29 -7.12 -14.59
C LEU A 400 -17.41 -6.42 -13.56
N LEU A 401 -17.54 -5.10 -13.51
CA LEU A 401 -16.86 -4.24 -12.56
C LEU A 401 -17.88 -3.59 -11.64
N GLY A 402 -17.62 -3.60 -10.34
CA GLY A 402 -18.44 -2.93 -9.34
C GLY A 402 -17.67 -2.72 -8.05
N GLU A 403 -18.22 -1.92 -7.16
CA GLU A 403 -17.74 -1.85 -5.80
C GLU A 403 -18.16 -3.11 -5.04
N ARG A 404 -17.26 -3.63 -4.18
CA ARG A 404 -17.54 -4.81 -3.35
C ARG A 404 -18.81 -4.58 -2.53
N HIS A 405 -19.74 -5.53 -2.57
CA HIS A 405 -21.06 -5.48 -1.93
C HIS A 405 -22.10 -4.54 -2.58
N HIS A 406 -21.78 -3.88 -3.68
CA HIS A 406 -22.71 -3.06 -4.45
C HIS A 406 -23.04 -3.68 -5.81
N ARG A 407 -23.98 -3.07 -6.52
CA ARG A 407 -24.32 -3.50 -7.88
C ARG A 407 -23.19 -3.15 -8.85
N PRO A 408 -22.97 -3.96 -9.89
CA PRO A 408 -22.03 -3.61 -10.95
C PRO A 408 -22.34 -2.23 -11.55
N PHE A 409 -21.30 -1.52 -11.97
CA PHE A 409 -21.43 -0.18 -12.57
C PHE A 409 -22.09 -0.16 -13.95
N GLY A 410 -22.13 -1.31 -14.63
CA GLY A 410 -22.70 -1.42 -15.98
C GLY A 410 -22.90 -2.87 -16.42
N PRO A 411 -23.22 -3.08 -17.70
CA PRO A 411 -23.30 -4.41 -18.27
C PRO A 411 -21.93 -5.08 -18.36
N PRO A 412 -21.88 -6.41 -18.56
CA PRO A 412 -20.62 -7.11 -18.79
C PRO A 412 -19.88 -6.55 -20.02
N MET A 413 -18.58 -6.35 -19.87
CA MET A 413 -17.70 -5.85 -20.93
C MET A 413 -16.82 -7.00 -21.44
N PRO A 414 -16.52 -7.09 -22.75
CA PRO A 414 -15.60 -8.10 -23.26
C PRO A 414 -14.18 -7.84 -22.72
N VAL A 415 -13.50 -8.90 -22.29
CA VAL A 415 -12.07 -8.82 -22.02
C VAL A 415 -11.31 -8.64 -23.33
N ALA A 416 -10.44 -7.62 -23.38
CA ALA A 416 -9.71 -7.28 -24.62
C ALA A 416 -8.41 -8.08 -24.79
N ILE A 417 -7.96 -8.76 -23.72
CA ILE A 417 -6.69 -9.50 -23.68
C ILE A 417 -6.86 -10.83 -24.43
N GLU A 418 -5.94 -11.12 -25.32
CA GLU A 418 -5.86 -12.44 -25.96
C GLU A 418 -5.35 -13.49 -24.97
N PRO A 419 -5.72 -14.77 -25.14
CA PRO A 419 -5.15 -15.84 -24.33
C PRO A 419 -3.62 -15.82 -24.46
N PHE A 420 -2.93 -16.12 -23.36
CA PHE A 420 -1.48 -16.21 -23.38
C PHE A 420 -1.02 -17.28 -24.40
N GLU A 421 -0.12 -16.93 -25.31
CA GLU A 421 0.44 -17.87 -26.27
C GLU A 421 1.27 -18.98 -25.58
N HIS A 422 1.88 -18.65 -24.43
CA HIS A 422 2.66 -19.56 -23.59
C HIS A 422 2.35 -19.33 -22.12
N PRO A 423 1.22 -19.83 -21.60
CA PRO A 423 0.82 -19.62 -20.19
C PRO A 423 1.67 -20.40 -19.19
N GLY A 424 2.67 -21.17 -19.66
CA GLY A 424 3.37 -22.17 -18.86
C GLY A 424 3.91 -21.70 -17.51
N TRP A 425 4.38 -20.44 -17.40
CA TRP A 425 4.86 -19.93 -16.13
C TRP A 425 3.71 -19.64 -15.13
N LEU A 426 2.57 -19.13 -15.59
CA LEU A 426 1.40 -18.87 -14.75
C LEU A 426 0.74 -20.17 -14.31
N GLU A 427 0.63 -21.14 -15.21
CA GLU A 427 0.16 -22.49 -14.89
C GLU A 427 1.08 -23.13 -13.84
N GLN A 428 2.39 -23.04 -14.01
CA GLN A 428 3.36 -23.52 -13.04
C GLN A 428 3.22 -22.83 -11.67
N MET A 429 3.00 -21.51 -11.63
CA MET A 429 2.74 -20.77 -10.39
C MET A 429 1.46 -21.26 -9.69
N ILE A 430 0.39 -21.49 -10.45
CA ILE A 430 -0.86 -22.05 -9.94
C ILE A 430 -0.61 -23.45 -9.35
N GLU A 431 0.11 -24.31 -10.06
CA GLU A 431 0.44 -25.66 -9.57
C GLU A 431 1.29 -25.62 -8.29
N ILE A 432 2.29 -24.73 -8.22
CA ILE A 432 3.13 -24.55 -7.04
C ILE A 432 2.29 -24.04 -5.86
N CYS A 433 1.52 -22.99 -6.04
CA CYS A 433 0.64 -22.46 -4.97
C CYS A 433 -0.38 -23.49 -4.52
N ASP A 434 -0.92 -24.29 -5.44
CA ASP A 434 -1.86 -25.37 -5.14
C ASP A 434 -1.19 -26.51 -4.32
N ALA A 435 0.06 -26.86 -4.65
CA ALA A 435 0.86 -27.81 -3.87
C ALA A 435 1.16 -27.25 -2.45
N LEU A 436 1.63 -26.01 -2.36
CA LEU A 436 1.93 -25.37 -1.08
C LEU A 436 0.69 -25.20 -0.19
N ALA A 437 -0.46 -24.84 -0.79
CA ALA A 437 -1.75 -24.78 -0.09
C ALA A 437 -2.20 -26.17 0.42
N THR A 438 -1.92 -27.23 -0.35
CA THR A 438 -2.17 -28.61 0.09
C THR A 438 -1.35 -28.96 1.34
N PHE A 439 -0.08 -28.59 1.38
CA PHE A 439 0.80 -28.82 2.53
C PHE A 439 0.35 -27.96 3.74
N GLN A 440 -0.01 -26.71 3.52
CA GLN A 440 -0.56 -25.82 4.55
C GLN A 440 -1.81 -26.40 5.20
N GLY A 441 -2.72 -26.98 4.40
CA GLY A 441 -3.95 -27.58 4.89
C GLY A 441 -3.74 -28.81 5.81
N LEU A 442 -2.58 -29.46 5.76
CA LEU A 442 -2.20 -30.57 6.62
C LEU A 442 -1.26 -30.19 7.77
N SER A 443 -0.86 -28.95 7.83
CA SER A 443 0.12 -28.42 8.78
C SER A 443 -0.52 -27.42 9.75
N ALA A 444 0.02 -27.33 10.95
CA ALA A 444 -0.28 -26.25 11.89
C ALA A 444 0.55 -24.97 11.61
N TYR A 445 1.47 -25.04 10.67
CA TYR A 445 2.36 -23.92 10.32
C TYR A 445 1.81 -23.16 9.12
N SER A 446 1.97 -21.83 9.14
CA SER A 446 1.70 -20.99 7.97
C SER A 446 2.80 -21.23 6.94
N VAL A 447 2.41 -21.69 5.77
CA VAL A 447 3.30 -21.84 4.62
C VAL A 447 3.33 -20.52 3.84
N ARG A 448 4.51 -20.13 3.36
CA ARG A 448 4.67 -18.95 2.50
C ARG A 448 5.32 -19.39 1.20
N VAL A 449 4.99 -18.69 0.12
CA VAL A 449 5.67 -18.92 -1.17
C VAL A 449 7.13 -18.51 -1.01
N PRO A 450 8.10 -19.43 -1.19
CA PRO A 450 9.52 -19.08 -1.11
C PRO A 450 9.97 -18.33 -2.36
N ASP A 451 11.17 -17.78 -2.33
CA ASP A 451 11.82 -17.29 -3.55
C ASP A 451 12.14 -18.48 -4.47
N LEU A 452 11.34 -18.62 -5.52
CA LEU A 452 11.45 -19.75 -6.45
C LEU A 452 12.73 -19.71 -7.27
N THR A 453 13.43 -18.57 -7.34
CA THR A 453 14.73 -18.46 -8.04
C THR A 453 15.85 -19.10 -7.23
N GLU A 454 15.70 -19.20 -5.93
CA GLU A 454 16.65 -19.85 -5.03
C GLU A 454 16.38 -21.36 -4.83
N GLU A 455 15.19 -21.84 -5.22
CA GLU A 455 14.81 -23.23 -5.04
C GLU A 455 15.33 -24.14 -6.18
N PRO A 456 15.93 -25.28 -5.86
CA PRO A 456 16.31 -26.25 -6.87
C PRO A 456 15.10 -26.78 -7.66
N VAL A 457 15.20 -26.85 -8.98
CA VAL A 457 14.13 -27.35 -9.86
C VAL A 457 13.59 -28.71 -9.39
N GLY A 458 14.46 -29.64 -9.03
CA GLY A 458 14.05 -30.96 -8.53
C GLY A 458 13.27 -30.95 -7.22
N ARG A 459 13.41 -29.86 -6.39
CA ARG A 459 12.61 -29.69 -5.18
C ARG A 459 11.19 -29.26 -5.52
N VAL A 460 11.04 -28.33 -6.45
CA VAL A 460 9.72 -27.88 -6.94
C VAL A 460 8.96 -29.05 -7.57
N GLU A 461 9.60 -29.82 -8.44
CA GLU A 461 9.00 -31.03 -9.00
C GLU A 461 8.58 -32.04 -7.93
N GLN A 462 9.37 -32.13 -6.85
CA GLN A 462 9.03 -33.01 -5.72
C GLN A 462 7.80 -32.51 -4.95
N TRP A 463 7.64 -31.19 -4.79
CA TRP A 463 6.42 -30.62 -4.17
C TRP A 463 5.18 -30.96 -4.98
N LEU A 464 5.23 -30.79 -6.30
CA LEU A 464 4.09 -31.13 -7.17
C LEU A 464 3.73 -32.60 -7.04
N PHE A 465 4.74 -33.49 -7.11
CA PHE A 465 4.53 -34.91 -6.94
C PHE A 465 3.94 -35.27 -5.56
N ASP A 466 4.46 -34.71 -4.48
CA ASP A 466 3.99 -35.00 -3.12
C ASP A 466 2.58 -34.46 -2.88
N ALA A 467 2.24 -33.31 -3.45
CA ALA A 467 0.89 -32.77 -3.38
C ALA A 467 -0.13 -33.65 -4.10
N MET A 468 0.21 -34.18 -5.27
CA MET A 468 -0.65 -35.15 -6.00
C MET A 468 -0.90 -36.41 -5.14
N LEU A 469 0.14 -36.98 -4.52
CA LEU A 469 0.00 -38.12 -3.63
C LEU A 469 -0.94 -37.79 -2.43
N ILE A 470 -0.76 -36.64 -1.80
CA ILE A 470 -1.57 -36.18 -0.67
C ILE A 470 -3.05 -36.03 -1.04
N ARG A 471 -3.34 -35.62 -2.28
CA ARG A 471 -4.70 -35.54 -2.84
C ARG A 471 -5.32 -36.90 -3.13
N GLY A 472 -4.57 -37.98 -2.93
CA GLY A 472 -5.04 -39.34 -3.12
C GLY A 472 -4.75 -39.92 -4.49
N GLU A 473 -3.92 -39.27 -5.29
CA GLU A 473 -3.46 -39.84 -6.56
C GLU A 473 -2.49 -40.99 -6.31
N ILE A 474 -2.58 -42.01 -7.16
CA ILE A 474 -1.67 -43.14 -7.16
C ILE A 474 -0.78 -42.97 -8.38
N LEU A 475 0.52 -42.83 -8.15
CA LEU A 475 1.46 -42.45 -9.20
C LEU A 475 2.52 -43.55 -9.40
N ASP A 476 2.75 -43.91 -10.66
CA ASP A 476 3.81 -44.81 -11.02
C ASP A 476 5.10 -44.04 -11.35
N ARG A 477 6.22 -44.52 -10.84
CA ARG A 477 7.54 -43.92 -11.06
C ARG A 477 8.58 -44.97 -11.38
N THR A 478 9.45 -44.68 -12.31
CA THR A 478 10.67 -45.49 -12.54
C THR A 478 11.68 -45.24 -11.44
N TRP A 479 12.47 -46.24 -11.13
CA TRP A 479 13.49 -46.16 -10.11
C TRP A 479 14.73 -46.97 -10.49
N ASP A 480 15.89 -46.59 -9.94
CA ASP A 480 17.16 -47.24 -10.26
C ASP A 480 17.70 -48.05 -9.07
N ARG A 481 17.68 -47.47 -7.88
CA ARG A 481 18.21 -48.10 -6.67
C ARG A 481 17.52 -47.55 -5.44
N LEU A 482 17.17 -48.45 -4.51
CA LEU A 482 16.61 -48.07 -3.21
C LEU A 482 17.35 -48.78 -2.08
N SER A 483 17.63 -48.08 -1.00
CA SER A 483 18.12 -48.66 0.26
C SER A 483 16.93 -48.87 1.20
N ILE A 484 16.76 -50.08 1.68
CA ILE A 484 15.68 -50.44 2.60
C ILE A 484 16.22 -51.11 3.87
N THR A 485 15.60 -50.81 4.99
CA THR A 485 15.82 -51.54 6.25
C THR A 485 14.75 -52.58 6.36
N ARG A 486 15.14 -53.83 6.57
CA ARG A 486 14.20 -54.96 6.70
C ARG A 486 13.45 -54.91 8.02
N THR A 487 12.15 -55.10 7.94
CA THR A 487 11.31 -55.22 9.15
C THR A 487 11.58 -56.57 9.81
N PRO A 488 11.70 -56.64 11.13
CA PRO A 488 11.79 -57.90 11.85
C PRO A 488 10.65 -58.86 11.45
N GLY A 489 10.98 -60.09 11.06
CA GLY A 489 10.00 -61.07 10.62
C GLY A 489 9.66 -61.01 9.11
N ALA A 490 10.29 -60.15 8.32
CA ALA A 490 10.15 -60.20 6.87
C ALA A 490 10.68 -61.50 6.29
N SER A 491 10.03 -62.00 5.24
CA SER A 491 10.46 -63.22 4.53
C SER A 491 11.92 -63.15 4.09
N PRO A 492 12.74 -64.17 4.30
CA PRO A 492 14.13 -64.17 3.85
C PRO A 492 14.21 -64.10 2.35
N ILE A 493 15.16 -63.30 1.82
CA ILE A 493 15.52 -63.30 0.40
C ILE A 493 16.60 -64.38 0.26
N ASN A 494 16.20 -65.53 -0.33
CA ASN A 494 17.05 -66.70 -0.31
C ASN A 494 18.21 -66.61 -1.30
N ASN A 495 18.02 -66.01 -2.44
CA ASN A 495 19.06 -65.81 -3.46
C ASN A 495 19.10 -64.38 -3.99
N ALA A 496 20.29 -63.86 -4.30
CA ALA A 496 20.46 -62.53 -4.84
C ALA A 496 19.79 -62.30 -6.20
N SER A 497 19.49 -63.40 -6.93
CA SER A 497 18.83 -63.39 -8.25
C SER A 497 17.29 -63.50 -8.19
N ASP A 498 16.74 -63.79 -6.99
CA ASP A 498 15.30 -63.96 -6.86
C ASP A 498 14.59 -62.59 -6.96
N GLU A 499 13.52 -62.55 -7.77
CA GLU A 499 12.66 -61.39 -7.84
C GLU A 499 11.64 -61.44 -6.68
N PHE A 500 11.40 -60.28 -6.08
CA PHE A 500 10.43 -60.16 -5.00
C PHE A 500 9.66 -58.83 -5.11
N THR A 501 8.51 -58.77 -4.50
CA THR A 501 7.75 -57.54 -4.31
C THR A 501 8.10 -56.91 -2.96
N ALA A 502 8.07 -55.61 -2.86
CA ALA A 502 8.31 -54.92 -1.59
C ALA A 502 7.33 -53.78 -1.38
N VAL A 503 6.94 -53.56 -0.13
CA VAL A 503 6.23 -52.35 0.29
C VAL A 503 7.17 -51.56 1.18
N ILE A 504 7.53 -50.37 0.74
CA ILE A 504 8.48 -49.51 1.42
C ILE A 504 7.70 -48.30 1.93
N ARG A 505 7.88 -47.96 3.19
CA ARG A 505 7.29 -46.75 3.81
C ARG A 505 8.40 -45.83 4.24
N LYS A 506 8.31 -44.58 3.84
CA LYS A 506 9.24 -43.50 4.25
C LYS A 506 8.46 -42.33 4.74
N PRO A 507 8.96 -41.59 5.73
CA PRO A 507 8.37 -40.30 6.10
C PRO A 507 8.24 -39.42 4.85
N LEU A 508 7.09 -38.76 4.70
CA LEU A 508 6.88 -37.75 3.70
C LEU A 508 7.19 -36.41 4.36
N THR A 509 8.40 -35.95 4.16
CA THR A 509 8.90 -34.66 4.68
C THR A 509 9.07 -33.70 3.52
N VAL A 510 8.46 -32.54 3.62
CA VAL A 510 8.56 -31.47 2.64
C VAL A 510 9.36 -30.31 3.24
N GLU A 511 10.33 -29.80 2.50
CA GLU A 511 11.14 -28.63 2.84
C GLU A 511 10.74 -27.48 1.93
N ILE A 512 10.44 -26.30 2.51
CA ILE A 512 10.02 -25.08 1.82
C ILE A 512 10.81 -23.93 2.46
N GLY A 513 11.83 -23.41 1.77
CA GLY A 513 12.79 -22.52 2.39
C GLY A 513 13.38 -23.16 3.66
N ASP A 514 13.26 -22.49 4.80
CA ASP A 514 13.72 -22.99 6.10
C ASP A 514 12.67 -23.86 6.85
N LEU A 515 11.46 -23.96 6.29
CA LEU A 515 10.38 -24.71 6.91
C LEU A 515 10.46 -26.18 6.54
N ARG A 516 10.37 -27.06 7.54
CA ARG A 516 10.29 -28.51 7.37
C ARG A 516 8.98 -29.05 7.91
N LEU A 517 8.22 -29.73 7.05
CA LEU A 517 6.90 -30.28 7.35
C LEU A 517 6.94 -31.80 7.26
N ASP A 518 6.48 -32.48 8.30
CA ASP A 518 6.28 -33.94 8.31
C ASP A 518 4.78 -34.21 8.05
N LEU A 519 4.47 -34.69 6.84
CA LEU A 519 3.10 -34.78 6.33
C LEU A 519 2.56 -36.24 6.26
N GLY A 520 3.12 -37.14 7.03
CA GLY A 520 2.74 -38.55 7.05
C GLY A 520 3.77 -39.45 6.40
N LEU A 521 3.32 -40.46 5.63
CA LEU A 521 4.18 -41.44 4.99
C LEU A 521 3.94 -41.49 3.49
N ARG A 522 5.02 -41.69 2.73
CA ARG A 522 4.99 -42.14 1.35
C ARG A 522 5.11 -43.65 1.36
N GLN A 523 4.10 -44.37 0.89
CA GLN A 523 4.11 -45.79 0.67
C GLN A 523 4.43 -46.08 -0.77
N MET A 524 5.46 -46.92 -1.02
CA MET A 524 5.90 -47.32 -2.32
C MET A 524 5.71 -48.83 -2.47
N HIS A 525 4.94 -49.25 -3.46
CA HIS A 525 4.79 -50.63 -3.86
C HIS A 525 5.75 -50.91 -4.99
N VAL A 526 6.81 -51.63 -4.72
CA VAL A 526 7.77 -52.08 -5.72
C VAL A 526 7.26 -53.39 -6.33
N HIS A 527 6.97 -53.35 -7.62
CA HIS A 527 6.35 -54.50 -8.34
C HIS A 527 7.30 -55.67 -8.46
N THR A 528 8.54 -55.40 -8.91
CA THR A 528 9.61 -56.41 -8.94
C THR A 528 10.93 -55.77 -8.54
N ALA A 529 11.63 -56.42 -7.63
CA ALA A 529 12.96 -56.01 -7.18
C ALA A 529 13.90 -57.20 -7.10
N ARG A 530 15.20 -56.95 -7.22
CA ARG A 530 16.30 -57.85 -6.94
C ARG A 530 17.26 -57.19 -5.96
N LEU A 531 18.04 -57.99 -5.27
CA LEU A 531 19.15 -57.44 -4.51
C LEU A 531 20.20 -56.82 -5.43
N ALA A 532 20.75 -55.67 -5.04
CA ALA A 532 21.86 -55.07 -5.77
C ALA A 532 23.08 -56.00 -5.75
N PRO A 533 23.89 -56.06 -6.83
CA PRO A 533 25.09 -56.88 -6.87
C PRO A 533 26.02 -56.59 -5.69
N GLY A 534 26.40 -57.65 -4.96
CA GLY A 534 27.29 -57.55 -3.80
C GLY A 534 26.59 -57.22 -2.46
N CYS A 535 25.28 -57.11 -2.44
CA CYS A 535 24.50 -56.89 -1.20
C CYS A 535 24.32 -58.23 -0.43
N ASP A 536 24.51 -58.20 0.90
CA ASP A 536 24.24 -59.35 1.77
C ASP A 536 22.73 -59.60 1.92
N PRO A 537 22.20 -60.74 1.47
CA PRO A 537 20.78 -61.04 1.61
C PRO A 537 20.30 -61.13 3.07
N ALA A 538 21.18 -61.39 4.01
CA ALA A 538 20.88 -61.50 5.44
C ALA A 538 21.05 -60.16 6.18
N GLY A 539 21.54 -59.11 5.53
CA GLY A 539 21.77 -57.81 6.12
C GLY A 539 20.49 -57.12 6.61
N GLU A 540 20.59 -56.38 7.70
CA GLU A 540 19.49 -55.55 8.22
C GLU A 540 19.13 -54.42 7.23
N ARG A 541 20.14 -53.89 6.55
CA ARG A 541 19.98 -52.90 5.48
C ARG A 541 20.43 -53.48 4.17
N VAL A 542 19.53 -53.52 3.18
CA VAL A 542 19.78 -54.07 1.86
C VAL A 542 19.55 -53.03 0.78
N GLU A 543 20.31 -53.11 -0.28
CA GLU A 543 20.08 -52.34 -1.50
C GLU A 543 19.35 -53.18 -2.52
N ILE A 544 18.32 -52.61 -3.15
CA ILE A 544 17.53 -53.24 -4.18
C ILE A 544 17.60 -52.45 -5.48
N VAL A 545 17.46 -53.16 -6.58
CA VAL A 545 17.41 -52.66 -7.96
C VAL A 545 16.15 -53.19 -8.65
N PRO A 546 15.64 -52.55 -9.72
CA PRO A 546 14.50 -53.03 -10.46
C PRO A 546 14.69 -54.47 -10.99
N GLY A 547 13.62 -55.25 -10.97
CA GLY A 547 13.52 -56.53 -11.62
C GLY A 547 13.04 -56.41 -13.08
N ALA A 548 12.12 -57.30 -13.48
CA ALA A 548 11.54 -57.25 -14.82
C ALA A 548 10.64 -56.03 -15.06
N ASP A 549 9.98 -55.53 -14.02
CA ASP A 549 9.17 -54.33 -14.02
C ASP A 549 9.94 -53.19 -13.36
N PRO A 550 10.32 -52.11 -14.10
CA PRO A 550 11.09 -51.00 -13.54
C PRO A 550 10.23 -49.97 -12.81
N PHE A 551 8.94 -50.23 -12.62
CA PHE A 551 8.03 -49.26 -11.96
C PHE A 551 7.84 -49.61 -10.50
N LEU A 552 7.58 -48.53 -9.73
CA LEU A 552 6.99 -48.61 -8.39
C LEU A 552 5.79 -47.68 -8.34
N THR A 553 4.78 -48.07 -7.58
CA THR A 553 3.57 -47.29 -7.37
C THR A 553 3.65 -46.57 -6.03
N CYS A 554 3.49 -45.26 -6.05
CA CYS A 554 3.49 -44.41 -4.85
C CYS A 554 2.08 -44.07 -4.40
N ALA A 555 1.85 -44.05 -3.08
CA ALA A 555 0.64 -43.57 -2.44
C ALA A 555 0.98 -42.85 -1.12
N TRP A 556 0.10 -41.97 -0.67
CA TRP A 556 0.22 -41.28 0.61
C TRP A 556 -0.59 -41.99 1.69
N LEU A 557 -0.06 -41.99 2.93
CA LEU A 557 -0.76 -42.42 4.14
C LEU A 557 -0.72 -41.29 5.18
N PRO A 558 -1.87 -40.90 5.75
CA PRO A 558 -1.93 -39.84 6.74
C PRO A 558 -1.22 -40.22 8.05
N ALA A 559 -0.77 -39.24 8.81
CA ALA A 559 -0.06 -39.43 10.08
C ALA A 559 -0.91 -40.17 11.14
N THR A 560 -2.23 -40.06 11.08
CA THR A 560 -3.16 -40.77 11.96
C THR A 560 -3.11 -42.28 11.77
N GLU A 561 -2.83 -42.77 10.58
CA GLU A 561 -2.62 -44.20 10.33
C GLU A 561 -1.26 -44.68 10.84
N LEU A 562 -0.28 -43.78 10.98
CA LEU A 562 1.02 -44.05 11.55
C LEU A 562 0.91 -44.46 13.04
N GLU A 563 0.14 -43.71 13.83
CA GLU A 563 -0.08 -44.02 15.25
C GLU A 563 -0.78 -45.39 15.46
N ALA A 564 -1.72 -45.71 14.58
CA ALA A 564 -2.38 -47.01 14.58
C ALA A 564 -1.44 -48.16 14.16
N MET A 565 -0.38 -47.85 13.43
CA MET A 565 0.59 -48.85 12.90
C MET A 565 1.89 -48.94 13.72
N LEU A 566 2.18 -47.96 14.58
CA LEU A 566 3.38 -47.92 15.43
C LEU A 566 3.66 -49.23 16.20
N PRO A 567 2.65 -50.00 16.68
CA PRO A 567 2.89 -51.29 17.30
C PRO A 567 3.49 -52.36 16.36
N TRP A 568 3.30 -52.16 15.04
CA TRP A 568 3.73 -53.12 14.00
C TRP A 568 5.04 -52.72 13.32
N VAL A 569 5.48 -51.47 13.43
CA VAL A 569 6.62 -50.95 12.64
C VAL A 569 7.90 -50.81 13.46
N GLY A 570 7.87 -51.01 14.77
CA GLY A 570 9.08 -51.01 15.62
C GLY A 570 9.91 -49.69 15.53
N LEU A 571 9.30 -48.57 15.25
CA LEU A 571 9.96 -47.26 15.23
C LEU A 571 10.17 -46.80 16.68
N HIS A 572 11.33 -47.13 17.25
CA HIS A 572 11.82 -46.44 18.42
C HIS A 572 12.05 -45.00 18.08
N ARG A 573 11.27 -44.10 18.66
CA ARG A 573 11.61 -42.71 18.77
C ARG A 573 12.90 -42.63 19.58
N GLU A 574 14.00 -42.21 18.99
CA GLU A 574 15.15 -41.77 19.79
C GLU A 574 14.66 -40.60 20.65
N PRO A 575 14.90 -40.64 21.98
CA PRO A 575 14.55 -39.50 22.80
C PRO A 575 15.42 -38.33 22.37
N SER A 576 14.77 -37.23 22.00
CA SER A 576 15.45 -35.95 21.80
C SER A 576 16.24 -35.63 23.07
N ASP A 577 17.54 -35.40 22.96
CA ASP A 577 18.44 -34.89 24.00
C ASP A 577 17.99 -33.47 24.45
N GLU A 578 16.92 -33.42 25.24
CA GLU A 578 16.57 -32.27 26.07
C GLU A 578 16.98 -32.55 27.52
N SER A 579 18.27 -32.66 27.80
CA SER A 579 18.76 -32.51 29.17
C SER A 579 20.27 -32.25 29.19
N ALA A 580 20.69 -31.07 28.82
CA ALA A 580 22.02 -30.58 29.19
C ALA A 580 22.06 -29.05 29.09
N SER A 581 21.52 -28.36 30.10
CA SER A 581 22.11 -27.09 30.58
C SER A 581 21.28 -26.46 31.70
N GLU A 582 21.39 -27.03 32.90
CA GLU A 582 21.21 -26.28 34.15
C GLU A 582 22.34 -26.67 35.09
N SER A 583 23.39 -25.88 35.06
CA SER A 583 24.30 -25.64 36.18
C SER A 583 25.24 -24.51 35.82
N VAL A 584 24.91 -23.30 36.19
CA VAL A 584 25.90 -22.26 36.48
C VAL A 584 25.60 -21.71 37.84
N GLU A 585 26.42 -22.10 38.79
CA GLU A 585 26.60 -21.47 40.07
C GLU A 585 27.26 -20.09 39.95
N SER A 586 26.92 -19.29 40.97
CA SER A 586 27.54 -18.09 41.52
C SER A 586 27.59 -16.85 40.71
#